data_119bbd4d23280023faa557538b921975
#
_entry.id   119bbd4d23280023faa557538b921975
#
_cell.length_a   1.000
_cell.length_b   1.000
_cell.length_c   1.000
_cell.angle_alpha   90.00
_cell.angle_beta   90.00
_cell.angle_gamma   90.00
#
_symmetry.space_group_name_H-M   'P 1'
#
loop_
_entity.id
_entity.type
_entity.pdbx_description
1 polymer ?
#
loop_
_entity_poly.entity_id
_entity_poly.type
_entity_poly.pdbx_seq_one_letter_code
_entity_poly.pdbx_strand_id
1 'polypeptide(L)'
;MEKKNYDLVVQLRHELHQHPELSNEEVWTKQHLLDFIKNNTENLEIVDKGNWFYAVYRVGEDKPNIAFRADFDALPMDEYIDIPWGSKIPGKAHKCGHDGHSSTLAGFALEVDQKGADKNIFFLFQPAEEVGNGAVQCVPMLKEEKIDAIYGYHNMSGMPFQSVNVFDGNVQCASTGMIIKMEGEPAHASQPETGKNPSFAFAKIINAIPTLTENSKGLLLCTIVQINVGGRNFGMSAYNGELLLTIRALYEDELDQLRDNLTKIANEEAEKYGLKVSFEYSDAFPETKNTKECVDEVRAVAKAKGMELLEMEEPLRPSEDFGHYTKVVPAAYFYVGNGEDYPHVHTSEYDFRDENIEIACEVFKGIAGTN
;
A
#
# COMPACT_ATOMS: atom_id res chain seq x y z
N MET A 1 -26.08 0.88 -4.63
CA MET A 1 -26.29 0.29 -3.27
C MET A 1 -27.66 0.70 -2.74
N GLU A 2 -28.35 -0.15 -1.91
CA GLU A 2 -29.59 0.28 -1.25
C GLU A 2 -29.31 1.36 -0.20
N LYS A 3 -30.21 2.37 -0.12
CA LYS A 3 -29.99 3.49 0.81
C LYS A 3 -29.74 3.06 2.26
N LYS A 4 -30.47 2.05 2.73
CA LYS A 4 -30.28 1.51 4.09
C LYS A 4 -28.88 0.96 4.31
N ASN A 5 -28.34 0.22 3.34
CA ASN A 5 -26.99 -0.32 3.40
C ASN A 5 -25.96 0.80 3.32
N TYR A 6 -26.17 1.78 2.45
CA TYR A 6 -25.32 2.96 2.34
C TYR A 6 -25.22 3.72 3.67
N ASP A 7 -26.36 4.07 4.28
CA ASP A 7 -26.38 4.80 5.54
C ASP A 7 -25.65 4.02 6.67
N LEU A 8 -25.80 2.69 6.68
CA LEU A 8 -25.13 1.81 7.65
C LEU A 8 -23.61 1.74 7.43
N VAL A 9 -23.18 1.71 6.18
CA VAL A 9 -21.76 1.65 5.80
C VAL A 9 -21.06 2.99 6.03
N VAL A 10 -21.72 4.11 5.76
CA VAL A 10 -21.21 5.44 6.10
C VAL A 10 -21.04 5.59 7.62
N GLN A 11 -21.99 5.07 8.39
CA GLN A 11 -21.85 5.05 9.85
C GLN A 11 -20.63 4.22 10.28
N LEU A 12 -20.45 3.02 9.72
CA LEU A 12 -19.27 2.18 9.98
C LEU A 12 -17.97 2.95 9.67
N ARG A 13 -17.90 3.58 8.49
CA ARG A 13 -16.73 4.38 8.08
C ARG A 13 -16.42 5.49 9.10
N HIS A 14 -17.44 6.23 9.56
CA HIS A 14 -17.27 7.27 10.56
C HIS A 14 -16.82 6.73 11.92
N GLU A 15 -17.26 5.53 12.31
CA GLU A 15 -16.82 4.87 13.53
C GLU A 15 -15.34 4.43 13.43
N LEU A 16 -14.93 3.89 12.29
CA LEU A 16 -13.52 3.53 12.02
C LEU A 16 -12.63 4.77 12.04
N HIS A 17 -13.06 5.86 11.38
CA HIS A 17 -12.32 7.12 11.34
C HIS A 17 -12.08 7.73 12.73
N GLN A 18 -13.04 7.56 13.63
CA GLN A 18 -12.91 8.02 15.02
C GLN A 18 -11.90 7.22 15.87
N HIS A 19 -11.59 5.97 15.46
CA HIS A 19 -10.78 5.04 16.22
C HIS A 19 -9.60 4.48 15.40
N PRO A 20 -8.76 5.33 14.80
CA PRO A 20 -7.68 4.88 13.93
C PRO A 20 -6.63 4.08 14.73
N GLU A 21 -6.21 2.96 14.18
CA GLU A 21 -5.12 2.13 14.70
C GLU A 21 -4.03 2.00 13.63
N LEU A 22 -2.77 2.05 14.06
CA LEU A 22 -1.62 1.97 13.16
C LEU A 22 -1.42 0.55 12.66
N SER A 23 -0.66 0.43 11.57
CA SER A 23 -0.23 -0.85 10.99
C SER A 23 0.30 -1.81 12.07
N ASN A 24 -0.21 -3.04 12.06
CA ASN A 24 0.04 -4.10 13.05
C ASN A 24 -0.51 -3.86 14.48
N GLU A 25 -1.25 -2.77 14.71
CA GLU A 25 -1.92 -2.47 15.98
C GLU A 25 -3.46 -2.53 15.88
N GLU A 26 -4.02 -2.94 14.74
CA GLU A 26 -5.43 -2.84 14.35
C GLU A 26 -6.31 -3.91 15.04
N VAL A 27 -6.35 -3.89 16.37
CA VAL A 27 -7.09 -4.88 17.18
C VAL A 27 -8.57 -4.55 17.22
N TRP A 28 -8.92 -3.31 17.57
CA TRP A 28 -10.31 -2.84 17.62
C TRP A 28 -10.90 -2.75 16.21
N THR A 29 -10.16 -2.17 15.27
CA THR A 29 -10.59 -1.99 13.87
C THR A 29 -10.98 -3.34 13.24
N LYS A 30 -10.08 -4.33 13.32
CA LYS A 30 -10.34 -5.69 12.81
C LYS A 30 -11.57 -6.31 13.48
N GLN A 31 -11.68 -6.22 14.81
CA GLN A 31 -12.82 -6.81 15.54
C GLN A 31 -14.12 -6.10 15.17
N HIS A 32 -14.10 -4.76 15.04
CA HIS A 32 -15.27 -3.96 14.69
C HIS A 32 -15.80 -4.29 13.29
N LEU A 33 -14.91 -4.42 12.30
CA LEU A 33 -15.25 -4.87 10.95
C LEU A 33 -15.82 -6.30 10.94
N LEU A 34 -15.19 -7.22 11.66
CA LEU A 34 -15.66 -8.60 11.78
C LEU A 34 -17.04 -8.67 12.41
N ASP A 35 -17.27 -7.96 13.51
CA ASP A 35 -18.56 -7.90 14.19
C ASP A 35 -19.63 -7.24 13.32
N PHE A 36 -19.26 -6.22 12.54
CA PHE A 36 -20.17 -5.59 11.57
C PHE A 36 -20.67 -6.62 10.54
N ILE A 37 -19.76 -7.36 9.90
CA ILE A 37 -20.12 -8.41 8.94
C ILE A 37 -21.00 -9.45 9.62
N LYS A 38 -20.58 -9.98 10.77
CA LYS A 38 -21.30 -11.04 11.51
C LYS A 38 -22.72 -10.65 11.92
N ASN A 39 -22.93 -9.38 12.28
CA ASN A 39 -24.22 -8.90 12.76
C ASN A 39 -25.18 -8.48 11.65
N ASN A 40 -24.68 -8.26 10.44
CA ASN A 40 -25.47 -7.71 9.33
C ASN A 40 -25.58 -8.64 8.11
N THR A 41 -25.00 -9.85 8.16
CA THR A 41 -25.07 -10.86 7.10
C THR A 41 -25.53 -12.21 7.67
N GLU A 42 -26.20 -13.02 6.84
CA GLU A 42 -26.73 -14.34 7.24
C GLU A 42 -26.09 -15.50 6.46
N ASN A 43 -25.59 -15.23 5.26
CA ASN A 43 -25.13 -16.27 4.32
C ASN A 43 -23.60 -16.27 4.13
N LEU A 44 -22.87 -15.46 4.88
CA LEU A 44 -21.41 -15.39 4.80
C LEU A 44 -20.73 -16.28 5.83
N GLU A 45 -19.79 -17.10 5.36
CA GLU A 45 -18.84 -17.79 6.21
C GLU A 45 -17.70 -16.84 6.57
N ILE A 46 -17.38 -16.67 7.86
CA ILE A 46 -16.30 -15.80 8.33
C ILE A 46 -15.12 -16.67 8.78
N VAL A 47 -13.93 -16.38 8.26
CA VAL A 47 -12.69 -17.04 8.62
C VAL A 47 -11.74 -16.03 9.26
N ASP A 48 -11.60 -16.14 10.58
CA ASP A 48 -10.69 -15.29 11.37
C ASP A 48 -9.26 -15.86 11.35
N LYS A 49 -8.29 -15.04 10.96
CA LYS A 49 -6.86 -15.38 10.87
C LYS A 49 -6.01 -14.64 11.93
N GLY A 50 -6.66 -14.12 12.98
CA GLY A 50 -6.00 -13.40 14.07
C GLY A 50 -6.00 -11.88 13.86
N ASN A 51 -5.00 -11.34 13.22
CA ASN A 51 -4.90 -9.91 12.92
C ASN A 51 -5.62 -9.46 11.63
N TRP A 52 -6.10 -10.40 10.83
CA TRP A 52 -6.92 -10.18 9.65
C TRP A 52 -8.00 -11.23 9.52
N PHE A 53 -8.94 -11.06 8.60
CA PHE A 53 -10.00 -12.02 8.35
C PHE A 53 -10.51 -11.89 6.92
N TYR A 54 -11.24 -12.90 6.48
CA TYR A 54 -12.04 -12.83 5.27
C TYR A 54 -13.42 -13.43 5.50
N ALA A 55 -14.38 -12.98 4.69
CA ALA A 55 -15.71 -13.57 4.62
C ALA A 55 -15.93 -14.19 3.24
N VAL A 56 -16.79 -15.21 3.16
CA VAL A 56 -17.03 -15.95 1.92
C VAL A 56 -18.51 -16.11 1.66
N TYR A 57 -18.94 -15.75 0.46
CA TYR A 57 -20.24 -16.13 -0.10
C TYR A 57 -20.03 -17.26 -1.10
N ARG A 58 -20.59 -18.46 -0.84
CA ARG A 58 -20.41 -19.62 -1.71
C ARG A 58 -21.65 -19.91 -2.53
N VAL A 59 -21.49 -19.96 -3.86
CA VAL A 59 -22.55 -20.32 -4.81
C VAL A 59 -22.47 -21.80 -5.20
N GLY A 60 -21.27 -22.36 -5.33
CA GLY A 60 -21.04 -23.77 -5.68
C GLY A 60 -19.58 -24.07 -6.01
N GLU A 61 -19.24 -25.36 -5.96
CA GLU A 61 -17.86 -25.82 -6.21
C GLU A 61 -17.36 -25.58 -7.65
N ASP A 62 -18.27 -25.56 -8.62
CA ASP A 62 -17.95 -25.35 -10.03
C ASP A 62 -17.91 -23.87 -10.44
N LYS A 63 -18.02 -22.97 -9.48
CA LYS A 63 -18.02 -21.51 -9.72
C LYS A 63 -16.63 -20.90 -9.50
N PRO A 64 -16.25 -19.87 -10.25
CA PRO A 64 -15.01 -19.15 -10.02
C PRO A 64 -14.95 -18.55 -8.60
N ASN A 65 -13.76 -18.56 -8.01
CA ASN A 65 -13.45 -17.97 -6.72
C ASN A 65 -12.83 -16.60 -6.92
N ILE A 66 -13.57 -15.54 -6.65
CA ILE A 66 -13.13 -14.16 -6.87
C ILE A 66 -12.96 -13.46 -5.52
N ALA A 67 -11.78 -12.89 -5.30
CA ALA A 67 -11.49 -12.13 -4.09
C ALA A 67 -11.58 -10.61 -4.35
N PHE A 68 -12.02 -9.90 -3.32
CA PHE A 68 -11.99 -8.44 -3.26
C PHE A 68 -11.31 -8.04 -1.97
N ARG A 69 -10.33 -7.14 -2.06
CA ARG A 69 -9.49 -6.71 -0.93
C ARG A 69 -9.75 -5.27 -0.56
N ALA A 70 -9.77 -5.01 0.71
CA ALA A 70 -9.60 -3.69 1.30
C ALA A 70 -8.64 -3.74 2.48
N ASP A 71 -7.85 -2.69 2.62
CA ASP A 71 -7.02 -2.37 3.76
C ASP A 71 -7.82 -1.67 4.87
N PHE A 72 -7.26 -1.61 6.11
CA PHE A 72 -7.96 -0.96 7.22
C PHE A 72 -7.06 -0.30 8.27
N ASP A 73 -5.77 -0.17 8.04
CA ASP A 73 -4.83 0.51 8.93
C ASP A 73 -4.82 2.04 8.75
N ALA A 74 -4.23 2.77 9.69
CA ALA A 74 -4.18 4.21 9.73
C ALA A 74 -2.74 4.73 9.85
N LEU A 75 -2.57 6.05 9.69
CA LEU A 75 -1.29 6.75 9.69
C LEU A 75 -0.94 7.40 11.03
N PRO A 76 0.38 7.48 11.38
CA PRO A 76 0.87 8.16 12.57
C PRO A 76 0.95 9.68 12.35
N MET A 77 -0.20 10.34 12.23
CA MET A 77 -0.28 11.77 12.01
C MET A 77 -1.53 12.38 12.64
N ASP A 78 -1.46 13.69 12.94
CA ASP A 78 -2.60 14.44 13.46
C ASP A 78 -3.58 14.84 12.35
N GLU A 79 -4.84 14.96 12.72
CA GLU A 79 -5.92 15.48 11.90
C GLU A 79 -6.28 16.90 12.33
N TYR A 80 -6.42 17.82 11.35
CA TYR A 80 -6.73 19.23 11.64
C TYR A 80 -8.04 19.73 11.01
N ILE A 81 -8.82 18.84 10.39
CA ILE A 81 -10.15 19.19 9.89
C ILE A 81 -11.20 19.08 11.00
N ASP A 82 -12.18 19.99 10.98
CA ASP A 82 -13.30 19.99 11.93
C ASP A 82 -14.48 19.25 11.32
N ILE A 83 -14.54 17.94 11.53
CA ILE A 83 -15.60 17.04 11.08
C ILE A 83 -16.21 16.29 12.27
N PRO A 84 -17.51 15.95 12.24
CA PRO A 84 -18.18 15.28 13.36
C PRO A 84 -17.62 13.90 13.70
N TRP A 85 -16.96 13.25 12.75
CA TRP A 85 -16.34 11.94 12.88
C TRP A 85 -14.82 11.99 12.95
N GLY A 86 -14.23 13.14 13.23
CA GLY A 86 -12.77 13.28 13.37
C GLY A 86 -12.14 12.31 14.37
N SER A 87 -10.87 12.00 14.17
CA SER A 87 -10.10 11.09 15.01
C SER A 87 -10.20 11.48 16.50
N LYS A 88 -10.47 10.49 17.34
CA LYS A 88 -10.45 10.64 18.82
C LYS A 88 -9.10 10.23 19.44
N ILE A 89 -8.16 9.79 18.62
CA ILE A 89 -6.86 9.26 19.04
C ILE A 89 -5.77 10.24 18.61
N PRO A 90 -5.18 11.03 19.50
CA PRO A 90 -4.11 11.97 19.14
C PRO A 90 -2.94 11.27 18.45
N GLY A 91 -2.42 11.89 17.39
CA GLY A 91 -1.29 11.38 16.62
C GLY A 91 -1.60 10.19 15.72
N LYS A 92 -2.89 9.83 15.55
CA LYS A 92 -3.33 8.78 14.62
C LYS A 92 -4.55 9.25 13.83
N ALA A 93 -4.58 9.03 12.51
CA ALA A 93 -5.71 9.39 11.67
C ALA A 93 -5.78 8.56 10.37
N HIS A 94 -7.00 8.32 9.86
CA HIS A 94 -7.23 7.75 8.54
C HIS A 94 -7.06 8.81 7.45
N LYS A 95 -5.82 9.03 7.02
CA LYS A 95 -5.46 10.03 6.00
C LYS A 95 -5.05 9.42 4.65
N CYS A 96 -5.25 8.10 4.50
CA CYS A 96 -5.15 7.39 3.23
C CYS A 96 -6.53 6.96 2.67
N GLY A 97 -7.52 6.78 3.56
CA GLY A 97 -8.88 6.40 3.17
C GLY A 97 -9.21 4.93 3.39
N HIS A 98 -8.39 4.20 4.15
CA HIS A 98 -8.59 2.78 4.41
C HIS A 98 -9.86 2.49 5.23
N ASP A 99 -10.32 3.44 6.04
CA ASP A 99 -11.64 3.41 6.67
C ASP A 99 -12.77 3.38 5.61
N GLY A 100 -12.62 4.12 4.53
CA GLY A 100 -13.54 4.10 3.38
C GLY A 100 -13.42 2.83 2.55
N HIS A 101 -12.20 2.32 2.32
CA HIS A 101 -11.98 1.08 1.57
C HIS A 101 -12.62 -0.12 2.27
N SER A 102 -12.31 -0.31 3.56
CA SER A 102 -12.86 -1.42 4.34
C SER A 102 -14.38 -1.32 4.53
N SER A 103 -14.91 -0.11 4.70
CA SER A 103 -16.36 0.12 4.73
C SER A 103 -17.03 -0.17 3.38
N THR A 104 -16.40 0.19 2.27
CA THR A 104 -16.89 -0.18 0.92
C THR A 104 -16.98 -1.69 0.75
N LEU A 105 -15.94 -2.42 1.16
CA LEU A 105 -15.92 -3.88 1.08
C LEU A 105 -16.99 -4.50 1.98
N ALA A 106 -17.20 -3.94 3.18
CA ALA A 106 -18.28 -4.35 4.06
C ALA A 106 -19.66 -4.12 3.44
N GLY A 107 -19.87 -2.96 2.81
CA GLY A 107 -21.10 -2.65 2.08
C GLY A 107 -21.35 -3.58 0.90
N PHE A 108 -20.30 -3.90 0.15
CA PHE A 108 -20.38 -4.89 -0.92
C PHE A 108 -20.77 -6.28 -0.38
N ALA A 109 -20.23 -6.66 0.78
CA ALA A 109 -20.59 -7.93 1.44
C ALA A 109 -22.09 -7.97 1.81
N LEU A 110 -22.66 -6.87 2.31
CA LEU A 110 -24.13 -6.76 2.56
C LEU A 110 -24.95 -6.94 1.29
N GLU A 111 -24.54 -6.29 0.20
CA GLU A 111 -25.25 -6.37 -1.08
C GLU A 111 -25.23 -7.80 -1.64
N VAL A 112 -24.09 -8.49 -1.56
CA VAL A 112 -23.96 -9.88 -2.00
C VAL A 112 -24.77 -10.83 -1.11
N ASP A 113 -24.76 -10.64 0.21
CA ASP A 113 -25.53 -11.45 1.16
C ASP A 113 -27.04 -11.39 0.87
N GLN A 114 -27.53 -10.19 0.51
CA GLN A 114 -28.95 -9.93 0.27
C GLN A 114 -29.42 -10.30 -1.15
N LYS A 115 -28.57 -10.12 -2.16
CA LYS A 115 -28.95 -10.22 -3.57
C LYS A 115 -28.32 -11.43 -4.29
N GLY A 116 -27.33 -12.05 -3.66
CA GLY A 116 -26.57 -13.14 -4.27
C GLY A 116 -25.48 -12.65 -5.24
N ALA A 117 -24.76 -13.61 -5.76
CA ALA A 117 -23.73 -13.42 -6.80
C ALA A 117 -23.70 -14.63 -7.75
N ASP A 118 -23.07 -14.50 -8.91
CA ASP A 118 -22.89 -15.59 -9.86
C ASP A 118 -21.63 -16.42 -9.63
N LYS A 119 -20.74 -15.95 -8.76
CA LYS A 119 -19.41 -16.49 -8.43
C LYS A 119 -19.30 -16.70 -6.94
N ASN A 120 -18.34 -17.52 -6.47
CA ASN A 120 -17.94 -17.54 -5.07
C ASN A 120 -17.15 -16.26 -4.78
N ILE A 121 -17.55 -15.49 -3.77
CA ILE A 121 -16.98 -14.19 -3.46
C ILE A 121 -16.27 -14.23 -2.13
N PHE A 122 -15.02 -13.77 -2.12
CA PHE A 122 -14.18 -13.67 -0.95
C PHE A 122 -13.90 -12.19 -0.64
N PHE A 123 -14.29 -11.77 0.54
CA PHE A 123 -14.12 -10.41 1.04
C PHE A 123 -12.91 -10.40 1.97
N LEU A 124 -11.76 -9.94 1.50
CA LEU A 124 -10.48 -9.94 2.23
C LEU A 124 -10.25 -8.60 2.92
N PHE A 125 -10.28 -8.58 4.24
CA PHE A 125 -9.96 -7.42 5.08
C PHE A 125 -8.51 -7.53 5.54
N GLN A 126 -7.65 -6.62 5.07
CA GLN A 126 -6.21 -6.67 5.21
C GLN A 126 -5.68 -5.58 6.15
N PRO A 127 -4.79 -5.91 7.12
CA PRO A 127 -4.09 -4.95 7.97
C PRO A 127 -2.82 -4.41 7.29
N ALA A 128 -2.15 -3.46 7.92
CA ALA A 128 -0.73 -3.10 7.75
C ALA A 128 -0.28 -2.85 6.31
N GLU A 129 -1.12 -2.17 5.51
CA GLU A 129 -0.77 -1.77 4.15
C GLU A 129 0.36 -0.73 4.17
N GLU A 130 0.27 0.29 5.01
CA GLU A 130 1.15 1.47 5.05
C GLU A 130 2.64 1.15 5.34
N VAL A 131 2.92 -0.06 5.80
CA VAL A 131 4.29 -0.57 6.06
C VAL A 131 4.66 -1.76 5.16
N GLY A 132 3.84 -2.10 4.16
CA GLY A 132 4.09 -3.17 3.19
C GLY A 132 4.03 -4.58 3.75
N ASN A 133 3.43 -4.78 4.92
CA ASN A 133 3.47 -6.06 5.64
C ASN A 133 2.11 -6.79 5.69
N GLY A 134 1.05 -6.20 5.20
CA GLY A 134 -0.30 -6.74 5.30
C GLY A 134 -0.59 -7.83 4.27
N ALA A 135 -0.42 -7.51 3.00
CA ALA A 135 -0.72 -8.44 1.91
C ALA A 135 0.09 -9.74 2.00
N VAL A 136 1.35 -9.65 2.38
CA VAL A 136 2.23 -10.82 2.55
C VAL A 136 1.63 -11.85 3.53
N GLN A 137 0.94 -11.40 4.58
CA GLN A 137 0.27 -12.26 5.55
C GLN A 137 -0.98 -12.92 4.96
N CYS A 138 -1.65 -12.24 4.02
CA CYS A 138 -2.91 -12.68 3.42
C CYS A 138 -2.71 -13.54 2.16
N VAL A 139 -1.58 -13.42 1.46
CA VAL A 139 -1.27 -14.16 0.22
C VAL A 139 -1.52 -15.68 0.31
N PRO A 140 -1.20 -16.40 1.43
CA PRO A 140 -1.46 -17.82 1.51
C PRO A 140 -2.92 -18.22 1.25
N MET A 141 -3.88 -17.36 1.65
CA MET A 141 -5.33 -17.58 1.42
C MET A 141 -5.65 -17.76 -0.06
N LEU A 142 -4.97 -17.05 -0.98
CA LEU A 142 -5.23 -17.17 -2.40
C LEU A 142 -5.03 -18.60 -2.93
N LYS A 143 -4.04 -19.31 -2.37
CA LYS A 143 -3.75 -20.71 -2.73
C LYS A 143 -4.66 -21.68 -1.97
N GLU A 144 -4.89 -21.43 -0.67
CA GLU A 144 -5.74 -22.24 0.19
C GLU A 144 -7.16 -22.30 -0.38
N GLU A 145 -7.71 -21.16 -0.76
CA GLU A 145 -9.08 -21.00 -1.29
C GLU A 145 -9.15 -21.08 -2.82
N LYS A 146 -8.02 -21.34 -3.51
CA LYS A 146 -7.94 -21.45 -4.97
C LYS A 146 -8.57 -20.27 -5.69
N ILE A 147 -8.16 -19.06 -5.31
CA ILE A 147 -8.66 -17.81 -5.89
C ILE A 147 -8.22 -17.72 -7.36
N ASP A 148 -9.17 -17.44 -8.25
CA ASP A 148 -8.95 -17.31 -9.69
C ASP A 148 -8.54 -15.88 -10.08
N ALA A 149 -9.06 -14.87 -9.38
CA ALA A 149 -8.69 -13.46 -9.55
C ALA A 149 -8.95 -12.64 -8.29
N ILE A 150 -8.21 -11.54 -8.13
CA ILE A 150 -8.40 -10.60 -7.01
C ILE A 150 -8.51 -9.16 -7.52
N TYR A 151 -9.40 -8.39 -6.90
CA TYR A 151 -9.65 -6.99 -7.20
C TYR A 151 -9.50 -6.15 -5.95
N GLY A 152 -8.92 -4.96 -6.13
CA GLY A 152 -8.84 -3.93 -5.12
C GLY A 152 -9.02 -2.55 -5.74
N TYR A 153 -9.28 -1.55 -4.91
CA TYR A 153 -9.30 -0.17 -5.36
C TYR A 153 -8.69 0.76 -4.33
N HIS A 154 -8.28 1.94 -4.78
CA HIS A 154 -7.92 3.05 -3.93
C HIS A 154 -8.65 4.33 -4.35
N ASN A 155 -9.03 5.14 -3.41
CA ASN A 155 -9.49 6.49 -3.69
C ASN A 155 -8.29 7.39 -4.02
N MET A 156 -8.42 8.29 -4.98
CA MET A 156 -7.28 9.11 -5.41
C MET A 156 -7.66 10.55 -5.68
N SER A 157 -6.96 11.48 -5.02
CA SER A 157 -7.06 12.92 -5.30
C SER A 157 -6.26 13.28 -6.55
N GLY A 158 -6.69 14.34 -7.26
CA GLY A 158 -6.13 14.69 -8.56
C GLY A 158 -6.82 13.99 -9.75
N MET A 159 -7.81 13.13 -9.48
CA MET A 159 -8.68 12.49 -10.48
C MET A 159 -10.09 13.05 -10.36
N PRO A 160 -10.87 13.15 -11.47
CA PRO A 160 -12.24 13.65 -11.44
C PRO A 160 -13.10 12.90 -10.40
N PHE A 161 -13.94 13.63 -9.70
CA PHE A 161 -14.75 13.06 -8.62
C PHE A 161 -15.66 11.94 -9.12
N GLN A 162 -15.64 10.80 -8.43
CA GLN A 162 -16.39 9.57 -8.75
C GLN A 162 -16.03 8.92 -10.10
N SER A 163 -14.95 9.34 -10.75
CA SER A 163 -14.44 8.64 -11.93
C SER A 163 -13.80 7.30 -11.53
N VAL A 164 -13.96 6.32 -12.42
CA VAL A 164 -13.23 5.03 -12.36
C VAL A 164 -12.01 5.15 -13.26
N ASN A 165 -10.82 5.01 -12.69
CA ASN A 165 -9.57 5.19 -13.40
C ASN A 165 -8.81 3.87 -13.46
N VAL A 166 -8.32 3.49 -14.63
CA VAL A 166 -7.69 2.19 -14.88
C VAL A 166 -6.37 2.33 -15.64
N PHE A 167 -5.49 1.36 -15.46
CA PHE A 167 -4.21 1.27 -16.16
C PHE A 167 -3.82 -0.20 -16.36
N ASP A 168 -3.38 -0.55 -17.57
CA ASP A 168 -2.88 -1.89 -17.88
C ASP A 168 -1.41 -2.05 -17.47
N GLY A 169 -1.04 -3.20 -16.91
CA GLY A 169 0.35 -3.47 -16.53
C GLY A 169 0.76 -2.80 -15.22
N ASN A 170 2.00 -2.35 -15.10
CA ASN A 170 2.55 -1.80 -13.86
C ASN A 170 1.90 -0.47 -13.51
N VAL A 171 0.98 -0.45 -12.55
CA VAL A 171 0.19 0.72 -12.17
C VAL A 171 0.79 1.50 -10.99
N GLN A 172 1.58 0.82 -10.14
CA GLN A 172 2.31 1.45 -9.03
C GLN A 172 3.72 0.86 -8.87
N CYS A 173 4.60 1.65 -8.28
CA CYS A 173 6.01 1.33 -8.14
C CYS A 173 6.30 0.34 -7.02
N ALA A 174 7.35 -0.47 -7.22
CA ALA A 174 8.06 -1.11 -6.11
C ALA A 174 8.87 -0.08 -5.33
N SER A 175 9.04 -0.25 -4.02
CA SER A 175 9.92 0.59 -3.20
C SER A 175 10.45 -0.14 -1.97
N THR A 176 11.58 0.34 -1.45
CA THR A 176 12.07 -0.07 -0.13
C THR A 176 12.98 1.00 0.47
N GLY A 177 12.98 1.10 1.79
CA GLY A 177 14.02 1.78 2.54
C GLY A 177 15.28 0.93 2.60
N MET A 178 16.45 1.52 2.33
CA MET A 178 17.76 0.87 2.46
C MET A 178 18.63 1.67 3.40
N ILE A 179 19.14 1.03 4.44
CA ILE A 179 20.09 1.62 5.40
C ILE A 179 21.44 0.97 5.19
N ILE A 180 22.45 1.76 4.86
CA ILE A 180 23.84 1.33 4.73
C ILE A 180 24.57 1.83 5.98
N LYS A 181 25.02 0.93 6.85
CA LYS A 181 25.79 1.25 8.05
C LYS A 181 27.25 0.91 7.86
N MET A 182 28.15 1.80 8.28
CA MET A 182 29.58 1.57 8.21
C MET A 182 30.25 1.88 9.54
N GLU A 183 31.12 0.98 9.97
CA GLU A 183 31.94 1.10 11.17
C GLU A 183 33.43 1.01 10.82
N GLY A 184 34.19 1.96 11.31
CA GLY A 184 35.65 1.99 11.18
C GLY A 184 36.34 2.11 12.54
N GLU A 185 37.43 2.90 12.61
CA GLU A 185 38.23 3.09 13.81
C GLU A 185 38.45 4.59 14.07
N PRO A 186 38.25 5.08 15.33
CA PRO A 186 38.51 6.46 15.67
C PRO A 186 39.99 6.83 15.59
N ALA A 187 40.28 8.08 15.27
CA ALA A 187 41.60 8.65 15.31
C ALA A 187 41.58 10.10 15.82
N HIS A 188 42.72 10.57 16.31
CA HIS A 188 42.85 12.00 16.59
C HIS A 188 42.82 12.78 15.28
N ALA A 189 42.13 13.91 15.24
CA ALA A 189 41.94 14.70 14.01
C ALA A 189 43.28 15.16 13.35
N SER A 190 44.41 15.25 14.13
CA SER A 190 45.72 15.54 13.59
C SER A 190 46.47 14.33 13.04
N GLN A 191 45.95 13.12 13.20
CA GLN A 191 46.55 11.86 12.75
C GLN A 191 45.45 10.97 12.10
N PRO A 192 44.72 11.47 11.09
CA PRO A 192 43.57 10.78 10.52
C PRO A 192 43.93 9.44 9.84
N GLU A 193 45.18 9.26 9.44
CA GLU A 193 45.73 8.02 8.84
C GLU A 193 45.76 6.86 9.82
N THR A 194 45.68 7.07 11.14
CA THR A 194 45.64 6.02 12.15
C THR A 194 44.24 5.43 12.39
N GLY A 195 43.21 6.05 11.83
CA GLY A 195 41.84 5.60 11.93
C GLY A 195 41.26 5.11 10.61
N LYS A 196 39.95 4.78 10.64
CA LYS A 196 39.18 4.37 9.45
C LYS A 196 37.91 5.16 9.41
N ASN A 197 37.82 6.12 8.47
CA ASN A 197 36.73 7.06 8.34
C ASN A 197 35.77 6.67 7.22
N PRO A 198 34.47 6.43 7.48
CA PRO A 198 33.50 6.03 6.48
C PRO A 198 33.04 7.17 5.54
N SER A 199 33.35 8.42 5.84
CA SER A 199 32.86 9.57 5.08
C SER A 199 33.15 9.48 3.58
N PHE A 200 34.36 9.01 3.20
CA PHE A 200 34.75 8.90 1.80
C PHE A 200 34.04 7.77 1.07
N ALA A 201 33.74 6.67 1.79
CA ALA A 201 32.93 5.58 1.25
C ALA A 201 31.50 6.05 0.97
N PHE A 202 30.84 6.72 1.92
CA PHE A 202 29.50 7.30 1.69
C PHE A 202 29.51 8.34 0.56
N ALA A 203 30.50 9.21 0.47
CA ALA A 203 30.61 10.18 -0.63
C ALA A 203 30.68 9.46 -1.99
N LYS A 204 31.37 8.32 -2.09
CA LYS A 204 31.43 7.55 -3.33
C LYS A 204 30.09 6.92 -3.69
N ILE A 205 29.39 6.35 -2.74
CA ILE A 205 28.05 5.77 -2.93
C ILE A 205 27.09 6.87 -3.41
N ILE A 206 27.03 8.00 -2.71
CA ILE A 206 26.16 9.13 -3.04
C ILE A 206 26.43 9.65 -4.47
N ASN A 207 27.69 9.80 -4.83
CA ASN A 207 28.07 10.28 -6.17
C ASN A 207 27.79 9.26 -7.28
N ALA A 208 27.57 7.98 -6.97
CA ALA A 208 27.19 6.98 -7.96
C ALA A 208 25.68 6.99 -8.28
N ILE A 209 24.85 7.49 -7.37
CA ILE A 209 23.39 7.45 -7.50
C ILE A 209 22.88 8.03 -8.83
N PRO A 210 23.28 9.25 -9.25
CA PRO A 210 22.80 9.82 -10.51
C PRO A 210 23.03 8.90 -11.72
N THR A 211 24.22 8.32 -11.82
CA THR A 211 24.56 7.42 -12.95
C THR A 211 23.78 6.10 -12.89
N LEU A 212 23.50 5.59 -11.67
CA LEU A 212 22.75 4.34 -11.49
C LEU A 212 21.26 4.51 -11.84
N THR A 213 20.73 5.73 -11.79
CA THR A 213 19.31 6.02 -12.05
C THR A 213 19.04 6.64 -13.44
N GLU A 214 20.09 6.93 -14.23
CA GLU A 214 19.96 7.61 -15.54
C GLU A 214 19.19 6.80 -16.60
N ASN A 215 19.36 5.48 -16.62
CA ASN A 215 18.87 4.62 -17.69
C ASN A 215 17.80 3.64 -17.15
N SER A 216 16.56 4.11 -17.05
CA SER A 216 15.42 3.29 -16.66
C SER A 216 14.48 3.06 -17.83
N LYS A 217 13.79 1.89 -17.83
CA LYS A 217 12.68 1.60 -18.75
C LYS A 217 11.41 2.40 -18.40
N GLY A 218 11.35 2.93 -17.18
CA GLY A 218 10.24 3.71 -16.65
C GLY A 218 10.73 4.71 -15.62
N LEU A 219 10.21 4.64 -14.38
CA LEU A 219 10.66 5.46 -13.26
C LEU A 219 11.65 4.68 -12.40
N LEU A 220 12.81 5.27 -12.11
CA LEU A 220 13.82 4.75 -11.18
C LEU A 220 14.35 5.90 -10.33
N LEU A 221 14.15 5.83 -9.02
CA LEU A 221 14.53 6.88 -8.07
C LEU A 221 15.37 6.30 -6.93
N CYS A 222 16.35 7.09 -6.46
CA CYS A 222 17.07 6.87 -5.23
C CYS A 222 17.11 8.17 -4.44
N THR A 223 16.25 8.28 -3.45
CA THR A 223 16.14 9.48 -2.61
C THR A 223 17.00 9.32 -1.38
N ILE A 224 17.92 10.24 -1.13
CA ILE A 224 18.70 10.29 0.11
C ILE A 224 17.79 10.86 1.20
N VAL A 225 17.50 10.04 2.22
CA VAL A 225 16.67 10.42 3.37
C VAL A 225 17.52 11.04 4.48
N GLN A 226 18.68 10.42 4.77
CA GLN A 226 19.57 10.89 5.82
C GLN A 226 21.02 10.51 5.52
N ILE A 227 21.92 11.40 5.89
CA ILE A 227 23.37 11.14 5.96
C ILE A 227 23.79 11.46 7.39
N ASN A 228 24.23 10.48 8.16
CA ASN A 228 24.70 10.66 9.53
C ASN A 228 26.10 10.04 9.66
N VAL A 229 27.13 10.85 9.86
CA VAL A 229 28.51 10.40 9.94
C VAL A 229 29.24 11.14 11.04
N GLY A 230 29.78 10.39 12.00
CA GLY A 230 30.51 10.94 13.13
C GLY A 230 29.68 11.80 14.07
N GLY A 231 30.28 12.81 14.69
CA GLY A 231 29.63 13.69 15.66
C GLY A 231 30.31 15.07 15.75
N ARG A 232 29.71 15.94 16.58
CA ARG A 232 30.22 17.33 16.77
C ARG A 232 31.47 17.35 17.69
N ASN A 233 32.56 16.70 17.28
CA ASN A 233 33.83 16.66 17.99
C ASN A 233 34.98 16.92 17.02
N PHE A 234 35.53 18.15 17.02
CA PHE A 234 36.60 18.54 16.11
C PHE A 234 37.95 17.89 16.42
N GLY A 235 38.11 17.30 17.60
CA GLY A 235 39.36 16.59 18.01
C GLY A 235 39.45 15.16 17.53
N MET A 236 38.39 14.59 16.94
CA MET A 236 38.33 13.17 16.57
C MET A 236 37.80 12.99 15.14
N SER A 237 38.41 12.09 14.38
CA SER A 237 37.92 11.65 13.08
C SER A 237 36.62 10.86 13.23
N ALA A 238 35.69 11.00 12.29
CA ALA A 238 34.53 10.14 12.22
C ALA A 238 34.95 8.68 12.01
N TYR A 239 34.26 7.74 12.68
CA TYR A 239 34.55 6.31 12.58
C TYR A 239 33.32 5.45 12.40
N ASN A 240 32.13 6.01 12.47
CA ASN A 240 30.87 5.32 12.20
C ASN A 240 29.92 6.26 11.45
N GLY A 241 28.95 5.67 10.78
CA GLY A 241 27.89 6.42 10.12
C GLY A 241 26.88 5.50 9.45
N GLU A 242 25.81 6.13 9.02
CA GLU A 242 24.73 5.50 8.26
C GLU A 242 24.23 6.41 7.14
N LEU A 243 23.82 5.79 6.05
CA LEU A 243 23.19 6.41 4.89
C LEU A 243 21.83 5.75 4.69
N LEU A 244 20.76 6.54 4.80
CA LEU A 244 19.39 6.11 4.61
C LEU A 244 18.91 6.54 3.24
N LEU A 245 18.43 5.59 2.47
CA LEU A 245 17.93 5.76 1.11
C LEU A 245 16.51 5.22 0.99
N THR A 246 15.65 5.88 0.24
CA THR A 246 14.45 5.27 -0.33
C THR A 246 14.70 4.99 -1.80
N ILE A 247 14.70 3.72 -2.18
CA ILE A 247 14.80 3.30 -3.58
C ILE A 247 13.42 2.93 -4.09
N ARG A 248 13.11 3.33 -5.33
CA ARG A 248 11.79 3.18 -5.95
C ARG A 248 11.92 2.96 -7.45
N ALA A 249 11.19 2.00 -7.99
CA ALA A 249 11.16 1.75 -9.42
C ALA A 249 9.77 1.32 -9.89
N LEU A 250 9.40 1.70 -11.11
CA LEU A 250 8.18 1.19 -11.74
C LEU A 250 8.25 -0.32 -11.99
N TYR A 251 9.46 -0.83 -12.26
CA TYR A 251 9.73 -2.25 -12.46
C TYR A 251 10.60 -2.78 -11.32
N GLU A 252 10.17 -3.86 -10.67
CA GLU A 252 10.85 -4.42 -9.50
C GLU A 252 12.25 -4.96 -9.85
N ASP A 253 12.47 -5.46 -11.07
CA ASP A 253 13.79 -5.88 -11.55
C ASP A 253 14.80 -4.72 -11.59
N GLU A 254 14.36 -3.49 -11.89
CA GLU A 254 15.21 -2.30 -11.84
C GLU A 254 15.50 -1.87 -10.40
N LEU A 255 14.54 -2.01 -9.49
CA LEU A 255 14.74 -1.76 -8.06
C LEU A 255 15.79 -2.73 -7.50
N ASP A 256 15.66 -4.02 -7.78
CA ASP A 256 16.59 -5.05 -7.35
C ASP A 256 18.00 -4.78 -7.90
N GLN A 257 18.11 -4.43 -9.18
CA GLN A 257 19.39 -4.08 -9.79
C GLN A 257 20.04 -2.84 -9.14
N LEU A 258 19.24 -1.81 -8.82
CA LEU A 258 19.74 -0.61 -8.13
C LEU A 258 20.25 -0.96 -6.73
N ARG A 259 19.48 -1.74 -5.96
CA ARG A 259 19.85 -2.22 -4.63
C ARG A 259 21.17 -3.00 -4.68
N ASP A 260 21.30 -3.93 -5.63
CA ASP A 260 22.48 -4.78 -5.78
C ASP A 260 23.71 -3.94 -6.18
N ASN A 261 23.56 -2.95 -7.07
CA ASN A 261 24.64 -2.04 -7.44
C ASN A 261 25.10 -1.18 -6.24
N LEU A 262 24.17 -0.62 -5.48
CA LEU A 262 24.49 0.14 -4.26
C LEU A 262 25.22 -0.72 -3.22
N THR A 263 24.74 -1.95 -3.01
CA THR A 263 25.35 -2.94 -2.11
C THR A 263 26.77 -3.28 -2.56
N LYS A 264 26.98 -3.50 -3.86
CA LYS A 264 28.29 -3.78 -4.43
C LYS A 264 29.27 -2.63 -4.19
N ILE A 265 28.87 -1.39 -4.53
CA ILE A 265 29.72 -0.20 -4.33
C ILE A 265 30.05 -0.04 -2.83
N ALA A 266 29.06 -0.23 -1.95
CA ALA A 266 29.26 -0.12 -0.50
C ALA A 266 30.29 -1.14 0.02
N ASN A 267 30.22 -2.39 -0.45
CA ASN A 267 31.21 -3.43 -0.08
C ASN A 267 32.60 -3.12 -0.61
N GLU A 268 32.72 -2.70 -1.89
CA GLU A 268 34.01 -2.35 -2.49
C GLU A 268 34.70 -1.19 -1.76
N GLU A 269 33.93 -0.13 -1.42
CA GLU A 269 34.49 1.01 -0.68
C GLU A 269 34.76 0.65 0.79
N ALA A 270 33.95 -0.19 1.41
CA ALA A 270 34.21 -0.67 2.77
C ALA A 270 35.53 -1.48 2.83
N GLU A 271 35.76 -2.39 1.88
CA GLU A 271 37.04 -3.14 1.77
C GLU A 271 38.22 -2.20 1.59
N LYS A 272 38.12 -1.25 0.67
CA LYS A 272 39.17 -0.27 0.37
C LYS A 272 39.60 0.56 1.58
N TYR A 273 38.66 0.94 2.44
CA TYR A 273 38.90 1.76 3.63
C TYR A 273 39.00 0.94 4.91
N GLY A 274 38.94 -0.41 4.83
CA GLY A 274 39.00 -1.30 5.98
C GLY A 274 37.86 -1.15 6.97
N LEU A 275 36.66 -0.82 6.47
CA LEU A 275 35.43 -0.62 7.24
C LEU A 275 34.63 -1.93 7.35
N LYS A 276 33.80 -2.02 8.38
CA LYS A 276 32.73 -3.00 8.43
C LYS A 276 31.48 -2.35 7.80
N VAL A 277 30.77 -3.09 6.98
CA VAL A 277 29.52 -2.65 6.36
C VAL A 277 28.39 -3.62 6.68
N SER A 278 27.20 -3.09 6.93
CA SER A 278 25.97 -3.86 7.07
C SER A 278 24.79 -3.12 6.42
N PHE A 279 23.76 -3.89 6.09
CA PHE A 279 22.57 -3.39 5.40
C PHE A 279 21.32 -3.78 6.17
N GLU A 280 20.37 -2.85 6.26
CA GLU A 280 19.01 -3.08 6.77
C GLU A 280 18.03 -2.58 5.74
N TYR A 281 16.85 -3.21 5.68
CA TYR A 281 15.77 -2.86 4.77
C TYR A 281 14.46 -2.71 5.54
N SER A 282 13.63 -1.75 5.13
CA SER A 282 12.30 -1.51 5.70
C SER A 282 11.30 -1.14 4.63
N ASP A 283 10.02 -1.27 4.96
CA ASP A 283 8.91 -0.81 4.13
C ASP A 283 9.03 -1.27 2.67
N ALA A 284 9.17 -2.59 2.50
CA ALA A 284 9.33 -3.19 1.18
C ALA A 284 7.98 -3.42 0.51
N PHE A 285 7.76 -2.75 -0.61
CA PHE A 285 6.59 -2.89 -1.45
C PHE A 285 6.99 -3.46 -2.82
N PRO A 286 6.27 -4.45 -3.34
CA PRO A 286 6.46 -4.92 -4.71
C PRO A 286 5.91 -3.93 -5.74
N GLU A 287 6.21 -4.16 -7.02
CA GLU A 287 5.44 -3.51 -8.09
C GLU A 287 3.99 -4.01 -8.06
N THR A 288 3.02 -3.11 -8.30
CA THR A 288 1.62 -3.52 -8.52
C THR A 288 1.36 -3.59 -10.01
N LYS A 289 1.17 -4.83 -10.49
CA LYS A 289 1.00 -5.10 -11.92
C LYS A 289 -0.37 -5.67 -12.22
N ASN A 290 -1.21 -4.88 -12.87
CA ASN A 290 -2.53 -5.28 -13.32
C ASN A 290 -2.48 -6.29 -14.45
N THR A 291 -3.36 -7.30 -14.40
CA THR A 291 -3.65 -8.22 -15.49
C THR A 291 -4.69 -7.58 -16.41
N LYS A 292 -4.38 -7.50 -17.70
CA LYS A 292 -5.23 -6.82 -18.68
C LYS A 292 -6.68 -7.32 -18.68
N GLU A 293 -6.89 -8.63 -18.61
CA GLU A 293 -8.21 -9.26 -18.62
C GLU A 293 -9.05 -8.81 -17.40
N CYS A 294 -8.43 -8.69 -16.23
CA CYS A 294 -9.10 -8.19 -15.03
C CYS A 294 -9.43 -6.68 -15.14
N VAL A 295 -8.53 -5.89 -15.73
CA VAL A 295 -8.81 -4.46 -15.99
C VAL A 295 -9.93 -4.31 -17.03
N ASP A 296 -9.97 -5.18 -18.04
CA ASP A 296 -11.05 -5.18 -19.04
C ASP A 296 -12.42 -5.52 -18.41
N GLU A 297 -12.48 -6.34 -17.35
CA GLU A 297 -13.71 -6.56 -16.57
C GLU A 297 -14.14 -5.28 -15.85
N VAL A 298 -13.21 -4.55 -15.20
CA VAL A 298 -13.50 -3.25 -14.58
C VAL A 298 -14.05 -2.26 -15.61
N ARG A 299 -13.39 -2.16 -16.79
CA ARG A 299 -13.84 -1.30 -17.90
C ARG A 299 -15.24 -1.65 -18.37
N ALA A 300 -15.51 -2.95 -18.52
CA ALA A 300 -16.82 -3.42 -18.98
C ALA A 300 -17.94 -3.05 -18.00
N VAL A 301 -17.70 -3.23 -16.70
CA VAL A 301 -18.66 -2.86 -15.65
C VAL A 301 -18.87 -1.37 -15.62
N ALA A 302 -17.83 -0.54 -15.59
CA ALA A 302 -17.94 0.91 -15.57
C ALA A 302 -18.76 1.44 -16.77
N LYS A 303 -18.47 0.93 -17.97
CA LYS A 303 -19.24 1.27 -19.18
C LYS A 303 -20.69 0.82 -19.11
N ALA A 304 -20.98 -0.40 -18.66
CA ALA A 304 -22.32 -0.94 -18.54
C ALA A 304 -23.19 -0.15 -17.54
N LYS A 305 -22.57 0.37 -16.49
CA LYS A 305 -23.23 1.18 -15.46
C LYS A 305 -23.24 2.69 -15.79
N GLY A 306 -22.65 3.12 -16.90
CA GLY A 306 -22.58 4.53 -17.31
C GLY A 306 -21.73 5.41 -16.40
N MET A 307 -20.74 4.81 -15.74
CA MET A 307 -19.77 5.53 -14.91
C MET A 307 -18.78 6.29 -15.78
N GLU A 308 -18.24 7.39 -15.27
CA GLU A 308 -17.11 8.07 -15.89
C GLU A 308 -15.88 7.17 -15.80
N LEU A 309 -15.41 6.66 -16.94
CA LEU A 309 -14.24 5.77 -17.05
C LEU A 309 -13.10 6.51 -17.74
N LEU A 310 -11.96 6.55 -17.09
CA LEU A 310 -10.74 7.19 -17.60
C LEU A 310 -9.61 6.18 -17.69
N GLU A 311 -8.91 6.22 -18.83
CA GLU A 311 -7.63 5.52 -18.99
C GLU A 311 -6.53 6.46 -18.48
N MET A 312 -5.76 6.00 -17.50
CA MET A 312 -4.64 6.78 -16.99
C MET A 312 -3.54 6.85 -18.05
N GLU A 313 -2.91 8.02 -18.20
CA GLU A 313 -1.81 8.22 -19.16
C GLU A 313 -0.49 7.67 -18.64
N GLU A 314 -0.29 7.74 -17.32
CA GLU A 314 0.94 7.31 -16.64
C GLU A 314 0.61 6.51 -15.39
N PRO A 315 1.49 5.56 -15.00
CA PRO A 315 1.37 4.86 -13.71
C PRO A 315 1.60 5.81 -12.53
N LEU A 316 1.09 5.44 -11.37
CA LEU A 316 1.30 6.20 -10.15
C LEU A 316 2.67 5.92 -9.52
N ARG A 317 3.25 6.95 -8.92
CA ARG A 317 4.55 6.86 -8.24
C ARG A 317 4.51 6.22 -6.84
N PRO A 318 3.44 6.36 -6.04
CA PRO A 318 3.32 5.63 -4.78
C PRO A 318 3.46 4.12 -4.94
N SER A 319 3.62 3.42 -3.83
CA SER A 319 3.67 1.97 -3.76
C SER A 319 2.43 1.44 -3.05
N GLU A 320 2.16 0.15 -3.23
CA GLU A 320 0.98 -0.53 -2.70
C GLU A 320 1.33 -2.01 -2.49
N ASP A 321 1.01 -2.56 -1.33
CA ASP A 321 1.33 -3.95 -1.03
C ASP A 321 0.40 -4.98 -1.73
N PHE A 322 -0.71 -4.51 -2.32
CA PHE A 322 -1.56 -5.30 -3.23
C PHE A 322 -0.76 -6.01 -4.33
N GLY A 323 0.38 -5.45 -4.71
CA GLY A 323 1.32 -6.07 -5.65
C GLY A 323 1.76 -7.48 -5.27
N HIS A 324 1.73 -7.87 -3.99
CA HIS A 324 1.98 -9.25 -3.59
C HIS A 324 0.94 -10.23 -4.13
N TYR A 325 -0.32 -9.82 -4.24
CA TYR A 325 -1.38 -10.65 -4.82
C TYR A 325 -1.23 -10.80 -6.33
N THR A 326 -0.82 -9.71 -7.02
CA THR A 326 -0.66 -9.72 -8.48
C THR A 326 0.42 -10.69 -8.97
N LYS A 327 1.34 -11.11 -8.07
CA LYS A 327 2.36 -12.14 -8.36
C LYS A 327 1.83 -13.58 -8.27
N VAL A 328 0.63 -13.76 -7.74
CA VAL A 328 0.10 -15.10 -7.41
C VAL A 328 -1.10 -15.45 -8.28
N VAL A 329 -1.99 -14.50 -8.51
CA VAL A 329 -3.21 -14.67 -9.31
C VAL A 329 -3.43 -13.47 -10.23
N PRO A 330 -4.22 -13.59 -11.31
CA PRO A 330 -4.70 -12.45 -12.08
C PRO A 330 -5.35 -11.41 -11.18
N ALA A 331 -5.05 -10.12 -11.42
CA ALA A 331 -5.50 -9.08 -10.53
C ALA A 331 -5.76 -7.75 -11.25
N ALA A 332 -6.65 -6.93 -10.70
CA ALA A 332 -6.78 -5.53 -11.05
C ALA A 332 -6.89 -4.64 -9.81
N TYR A 333 -6.10 -3.58 -9.81
CA TYR A 333 -6.17 -2.48 -8.86
C TYR A 333 -6.55 -1.22 -9.64
N PHE A 334 -7.68 -0.63 -9.30
CA PHE A 334 -8.22 0.54 -9.99
C PHE A 334 -8.41 1.70 -9.00
N TYR A 335 -8.72 2.89 -9.51
CA TYR A 335 -8.84 4.07 -8.66
C TYR A 335 -10.21 4.71 -8.82
N VAL A 336 -10.70 5.28 -7.71
CA VAL A 336 -11.91 6.11 -7.68
C VAL A 336 -11.51 7.54 -7.32
N GLY A 337 -11.84 8.49 -8.19
CA GLY A 337 -11.44 9.88 -8.05
C GLY A 337 -12.11 10.59 -6.87
N ASN A 338 -11.31 11.33 -6.08
CA ASN A 338 -11.78 12.20 -5.00
C ASN A 338 -12.16 13.60 -5.49
N GLY A 339 -11.72 13.97 -6.70
CA GLY A 339 -11.80 15.33 -7.26
C GLY A 339 -10.41 15.85 -7.61
N GLU A 340 -10.31 16.66 -8.67
CA GLU A 340 -9.04 17.19 -9.18
C GLU A 340 -8.33 18.09 -8.17
N ASP A 341 -9.09 18.94 -7.45
CA ASP A 341 -8.56 19.89 -6.46
C ASP A 341 -8.78 19.43 -5.00
N TYR A 342 -9.11 18.13 -4.77
CA TYR A 342 -9.34 17.61 -3.44
C TYR A 342 -8.02 17.42 -2.68
N PRO A 343 -7.98 17.64 -1.33
CA PRO A 343 -6.78 17.40 -0.55
C PRO A 343 -6.18 16.02 -0.80
N HIS A 344 -4.86 15.96 -0.96
CA HIS A 344 -4.16 14.70 -1.21
C HIS A 344 -4.19 13.79 0.01
N VAL A 345 -4.18 12.47 -0.24
CA VAL A 345 -3.93 11.48 0.81
C VAL A 345 -2.61 11.80 1.54
N HIS A 346 -2.47 11.35 2.79
CA HIS A 346 -1.33 11.66 3.66
C HIS A 346 -1.18 13.16 4.01
N THR A 347 -2.26 13.93 3.92
CA THR A 347 -2.32 15.32 4.41
C THR A 347 -3.33 15.46 5.53
N SER A 348 -3.11 16.41 6.45
CA SER A 348 -3.97 16.63 7.62
C SER A 348 -5.39 17.09 7.27
N GLU A 349 -5.58 17.67 6.08
CA GLU A 349 -6.85 18.18 5.57
C GLU A 349 -7.65 17.13 4.79
N TYR A 350 -7.05 15.98 4.47
CA TYR A 350 -7.73 14.92 3.75
C TYR A 350 -8.82 14.26 4.59
N ASP A 351 -9.96 13.93 3.97
CA ASP A 351 -10.97 12.99 4.46
C ASP A 351 -11.47 12.12 3.30
N PHE A 352 -11.84 10.87 3.58
CA PHE A 352 -12.44 10.02 2.56
C PHE A 352 -13.84 10.55 2.19
N ARG A 353 -14.15 10.59 0.91
CA ARG A 353 -15.47 11.03 0.42
C ARG A 353 -16.46 9.86 0.42
N ASP A 354 -17.45 9.91 1.32
CA ASP A 354 -18.42 8.82 1.51
C ASP A 354 -19.11 8.40 0.21
N GLU A 355 -19.31 9.35 -0.73
CA GLU A 355 -19.96 9.08 -2.03
C GLU A 355 -19.14 8.10 -2.90
N ASN A 356 -17.83 7.98 -2.69
CA ASN A 356 -16.98 7.02 -3.40
C ASN A 356 -17.25 5.57 -3.02
N ILE A 357 -17.84 5.32 -1.84
CA ILE A 357 -18.31 4.00 -1.41
C ILE A 357 -19.23 3.37 -2.46
N GLU A 358 -20.19 4.14 -2.96
CA GLU A 358 -21.17 3.63 -3.91
C GLU A 358 -20.51 3.26 -5.25
N ILE A 359 -19.58 4.09 -5.73
CA ILE A 359 -18.90 3.88 -7.02
C ILE A 359 -18.09 2.57 -6.99
N ALA A 360 -17.22 2.41 -6.00
CA ALA A 360 -16.37 1.22 -5.88
C ALA A 360 -17.22 -0.06 -5.62
N CYS A 361 -18.22 0.03 -4.75
CA CYS A 361 -19.15 -1.07 -4.51
C CYS A 361 -19.88 -1.50 -5.80
N GLU A 362 -20.34 -0.57 -6.62
CA GLU A 362 -21.02 -0.91 -7.88
C GLU A 362 -20.08 -1.54 -8.91
N VAL A 363 -18.78 -1.18 -8.91
CA VAL A 363 -17.80 -1.90 -9.73
C VAL A 363 -17.65 -3.33 -9.22
N PHE A 364 -17.46 -3.53 -7.92
CA PHE A 364 -17.34 -4.87 -7.32
C PHE A 364 -18.57 -5.74 -7.58
N LYS A 365 -19.79 -5.18 -7.41
CA LYS A 365 -21.04 -5.88 -7.73
C LYS A 365 -21.10 -6.34 -9.18
N GLY A 366 -20.69 -5.49 -10.12
CA GLY A 366 -20.67 -5.85 -11.53
C GLY A 366 -19.73 -7.00 -11.84
N ILE A 367 -18.54 -7.03 -11.25
CA ILE A 367 -17.56 -8.12 -11.39
C ILE A 367 -18.09 -9.41 -10.75
N ALA A 368 -18.76 -9.32 -9.60
CA ALA A 368 -19.33 -10.47 -8.89
C ALA A 368 -20.59 -11.05 -9.55
N GLY A 369 -21.23 -10.34 -10.49
CA GLY A 369 -22.53 -10.70 -11.04
C GLY A 369 -23.68 -10.52 -10.02
N THR A 370 -23.55 -9.54 -9.12
CA THR A 370 -24.59 -9.15 -8.13
C THR A 370 -25.54 -8.14 -8.75
N ASN A 371 -26.85 -8.38 -8.65
CA ASN A 371 -27.90 -7.54 -9.24
C ASN A 371 -28.28 -6.33 -8.38
#